data_6f79cbd13b981dfe56fe437a0f377ed1
#
_entry.id   6f79cbd13b981dfe56fe437a0f377ed1
#
_cell.length_a   1.000
_cell.length_b   1.000
_cell.length_c   1.000
_cell.angle_alpha   90.00
_cell.angle_beta   90.00
_cell.angle_gamma   90.00
#
_symmetry.space_group_name_H-M   'P 1'
#
loop_
_entity.id
_entity.type
_entity.pdbx_description
1 polymer ?
#
loop_
_entity_poly.entity_id
_entity_poly.type
_entity_poly.pdbx_seq_one_letter_code
_entity_poly.pdbx_strand_id
1 'polypeptide(L)' 'MSKFYVDVKFKKQGCFSVEVLASDKQEATQKALNLARNCGYDGAVKKTTAKEIL' A
#
# COMPACT_ATOMS: atom_id res chain seq x y z
N MET A 1 17.60 -0.57 -0.93
CA MET A 1 16.13 -0.58 -0.80
C MET A 1 15.62 -1.99 -0.69
N SER A 2 14.58 -2.20 0.08
CA SER A 2 13.96 -3.50 0.26
C SER A 2 12.65 -3.57 -0.51
N LYS A 3 12.24 -4.78 -0.84
CA LYS A 3 10.95 -4.99 -1.47
C LYS A 3 9.90 -5.24 -0.38
N PHE A 4 8.79 -4.53 -0.46
CA PHE A 4 7.69 -4.66 0.47
C PHE A 4 6.42 -5.07 -0.24
N TYR A 5 5.65 -5.93 0.40
CA TYR A 5 4.30 -6.24 -0.04
C TYR A 5 3.35 -5.44 0.83
N VAL A 6 2.59 -4.56 0.23
CA VAL A 6 1.69 -3.67 0.96
C VAL A 6 0.26 -4.01 0.62
N ASP A 7 -0.54 -4.20 1.67
CA ASP A 7 -1.96 -4.49 1.55
C ASP A 7 -2.73 -3.32 2.15
N VAL A 8 -3.56 -2.69 1.36
CA VAL A 8 -4.35 -1.53 1.78
C VAL A 8 -5.82 -1.91 1.73
N LYS A 9 -6.50 -1.81 2.87
CA LYS A 9 -7.94 -2.08 2.95
C LYS A 9 -8.69 -0.78 3.05
N PHE A 10 -9.66 -0.60 2.17
CA PHE A 10 -10.50 0.59 2.12
C PHE A 10 -11.86 0.27 2.75
N LYS A 11 -12.50 1.29 3.32
CA LYS A 11 -13.79 1.09 3.98
C LYS A 11 -14.88 0.65 3.02
N LYS A 12 -14.87 1.17 1.78
CA LYS A 12 -15.93 0.90 0.82
C LYS A 12 -15.44 0.31 -0.49
N GLN A 13 -14.18 0.48 -0.82
CA GLN A 13 -13.66 0.11 -2.15
C GLN A 13 -12.97 -1.24 -2.20
N GLY A 14 -12.86 -1.93 -1.06
CA GLY A 14 -12.22 -3.23 -1.02
C GLY A 14 -10.74 -3.14 -0.69
N CYS A 15 -9.96 -4.07 -1.23
CA CYS A 15 -8.54 -4.19 -0.91
C CYS A 15 -7.69 -3.91 -2.14
N PHE A 16 -6.53 -3.31 -1.91
CA PHE A 16 -5.52 -3.09 -2.92
C PHE A 16 -4.19 -3.60 -2.40
N SER A 17 -3.52 -4.44 -3.17
CA SER A 17 -2.23 -5.01 -2.77
C SER A 17 -1.21 -4.74 -3.87
N VAL A 18 0.01 -4.40 -3.47
CA VAL A 18 1.07 -4.08 -4.43
C VAL A 18 2.44 -4.33 -3.79
N GLU A 19 3.41 -4.69 -4.63
CA GLU A 19 4.82 -4.78 -4.22
C GLU A 19 5.51 -3.48 -4.61
N VAL A 20 6.26 -2.91 -3.67
CA VAL A 20 7.01 -1.67 -3.90
C VAL A 20 8.41 -1.79 -3.34
N LEU A 21 9.34 -1.01 -3.90
CA LEU A 21 10.68 -0.87 -3.36
C LEU A 21 10.72 0.36 -2.47
N ALA A 22 11.22 0.20 -1.24
CA ALA A 22 11.24 1.28 -0.27
C ALA A 22 12.33 1.04 0.76
N SER A 23 12.70 2.10 1.47
CA SER A 23 13.71 2.00 2.54
C SER A 23 13.11 1.45 3.83
N ASP A 24 11.83 1.70 4.07
CA ASP A 24 11.16 1.24 5.28
C ASP A 24 9.67 1.07 5.01
N LYS A 25 8.95 0.57 6.03
CA LYS A 25 7.52 0.30 5.90
C LYS A 25 6.70 1.56 5.66
N GLN A 26 7.09 2.66 6.27
CA GLN A 26 6.37 3.91 6.11
C GLN A 26 6.43 4.40 4.67
N GLU A 27 7.60 4.37 4.08
CA GLU A 27 7.78 4.76 2.68
C GLU A 27 7.00 3.81 1.77
N ALA A 28 7.07 2.51 2.06
CA ALA A 28 6.34 1.52 1.27
C ALA A 28 4.84 1.79 1.29
N THR A 29 4.30 2.10 2.46
CA THR A 29 2.88 2.41 2.61
C THR A 29 2.49 3.65 1.81
N GLN A 30 3.31 4.69 1.85
CA GLN A 30 3.06 5.91 1.09
C GLN A 30 3.04 5.64 -0.41
N LYS A 31 4.00 4.86 -0.89
CA LYS A 31 4.05 4.51 -2.31
C LYS A 31 2.83 3.70 -2.72
N ALA A 32 2.42 2.75 -1.88
CA ALA A 32 1.24 1.94 -2.15
C ALA A 32 -0.04 2.78 -2.20
N LEU A 33 -0.17 3.73 -1.30
CA LEU A 33 -1.34 4.62 -1.29
C LEU A 33 -1.40 5.47 -2.56
N ASN A 34 -0.26 5.98 -3.01
CA ASN A 34 -0.21 6.75 -4.25
C ASN A 34 -0.61 5.90 -5.45
N LEU A 35 -0.14 4.65 -5.51
CA LEU A 35 -0.51 3.74 -6.58
C LEU A 35 -2.00 3.40 -6.54
N ALA A 36 -2.53 3.20 -5.33
CA ALA A 36 -3.95 2.92 -5.17
C ALA A 36 -4.82 4.05 -5.70
N ARG A 37 -4.43 5.29 -5.39
CA ARG A 37 -5.16 6.46 -5.89
C ARG A 37 -5.15 6.51 -7.40
N ASN A 38 -4.01 6.20 -8.02
CA ASN A 38 -3.89 6.17 -9.48
C ASN A 38 -4.77 5.09 -10.08
N CYS A 39 -5.11 4.07 -9.32
CA CYS A 39 -6.01 3.00 -9.76
C CYS A 39 -7.47 3.26 -9.39
N GLY A 40 -7.76 4.42 -8.81
CA GLY A 40 -9.13 4.78 -8.48
C GLY A 40 -9.54 4.52 -7.04
N TYR A 41 -8.63 4.07 -6.18
CA TYR A 41 -8.92 3.82 -4.77
C TYR A 41 -8.66 5.08 -3.96
N ASP A 42 -9.54 6.04 -4.07
CA ASP A 42 -9.37 7.34 -3.41
C ASP A 42 -10.24 7.52 -2.16
N GLY A 43 -10.88 6.45 -1.71
CA GLY A 43 -11.74 6.50 -0.53
C GLY A 43 -10.98 6.43 0.78
N ALA A 44 -11.73 6.37 1.88
CA ALA A 44 -11.15 6.28 3.21
C ALA A 44 -10.46 4.93 3.43
N VAL A 45 -9.28 4.97 4.02
CA VAL A 45 -8.50 3.78 4.31
C VAL A 45 -8.91 3.22 5.66
N LYS A 46 -9.19 1.91 5.71
CA LYS A 46 -9.52 1.21 6.94
C LYS A 46 -8.27 0.68 7.63
N LYS A 47 -7.36 0.07 6.87
CA LYS A 47 -6.18 -0.56 7.43
C LYS A 47 -5.09 -0.69 6.37
N THR A 48 -3.84 -0.54 6.78
CA THR A 48 -2.70 -0.82 5.92
C THR A 48 -1.78 -1.82 6.60
N THR A 49 -1.17 -2.70 5.81
CA THR A 49 -0.19 -3.66 6.30
C THR A 49 0.96 -3.69 5.31
N ALA A 50 2.18 -3.53 5.81
CA ALA A 50 3.38 -3.61 4.97
C ALA A 50 4.27 -4.70 5.50
N LYS A 51 4.74 -5.57 4.61
CA LYS A 51 5.60 -6.70 4.97
C LYS A 51 6.83 -6.71 4.05
N GLU A 52 7.99 -6.75 4.65
CA GLU A 52 9.23 -6.87 3.89
C GLU A 52 9.38 -8.30 3.37
N ILE A 53 9.65 -8.44 2.08
CA ILE A 53 9.77 -9.75 1.45
C ILE A 53 11.16 -10.02 0.88
N LEU A 54 12.05 -9.03 0.93
CA LEU A 54 13.46 -9.19 0.56
C LEU A 54 14.33 -8.27 1.38
#